data_bfa5dc937d82472866821e54426aab35
#
_entry.id   bfa5dc937d82472866821e54426aab35
#
_cell.length_a   1.000
_cell.length_b   1.000
_cell.length_c   1.000
_cell.angle_alpha   90.00
_cell.angle_beta   90.00
_cell.angle_gamma   90.00
#
_symmetry.space_group_name_H-M   'P 1'
#
loop_
_entity.id
_entity.type
_entity.pdbx_description
1 polymer ?
#
loop_
_entity_poly.entity_id
_entity_poly.type
_entity_poly.pdbx_seq_one_letter_code
_entity_poly.pdbx_strand_id
1 'polypeptide(L)'
;PYTERSVYMRDAKKILDERNVNFEYDGEMGANTALNENLMSLYPFCKLTGPANLLIMPAIHSASISTKMLQELGGGTLVGPYLVGFKESIQIAPLGANVADIVNLAALSAFKS
;
A
#
# COMPACT_ATOMS: atom_id res chain seq x y z
N PRO A 1 6.08 17.99 11.27
CA PRO A 1 5.02 18.99 11.35
C PRO A 1 3.70 18.30 11.63
N TYR A 2 2.98 18.74 12.66
CA TYR A 2 1.64 18.24 12.97
C TYR A 2 0.70 18.67 11.85
N THR A 3 0.30 17.74 11.01
CA THR A 3 -0.76 17.93 10.02
C THR A 3 -1.96 17.06 10.41
N GLU A 4 -3.14 17.47 10.02
CA GLU A 4 -4.39 16.72 10.23
C GLU A 4 -4.26 15.25 9.75
N ARG A 5 -3.54 15.05 8.65
CA ARG A 5 -3.30 13.73 8.05
C ARG A 5 -2.36 12.85 8.88
N SER A 6 -1.37 13.44 9.55
CA SER A 6 -0.50 12.68 10.45
C SER A 6 -1.23 12.20 11.69
N VAL A 7 -2.26 12.92 12.14
CA VAL A 7 -3.14 12.46 13.22
C VAL A 7 -3.91 11.21 12.81
N TYR A 8 -4.50 11.18 11.61
CA TYR A 8 -5.21 9.98 11.12
C TYR A 8 -4.34 8.74 11.05
N MET A 9 -3.09 8.87 10.61
CA MET A 9 -2.17 7.72 10.55
C MET A 9 -1.80 7.21 11.94
N ARG A 10 -1.63 8.10 12.91
CA ARG A 10 -1.39 7.70 14.32
C ARG A 10 -2.60 7.04 14.96
N ASP A 11 -3.79 7.54 14.66
CA ASP A 11 -5.02 6.95 15.19
C ASP A 11 -5.29 5.58 14.55
N ALA A 12 -5.02 5.41 13.25
CA ALA A 12 -5.05 4.11 12.60
C ALA A 12 -4.09 3.10 13.26
N LYS A 13 -2.87 3.55 13.62
CA LYS A 13 -1.90 2.71 14.33
C LYS A 13 -2.42 2.28 15.71
N LYS A 14 -3.03 3.18 16.48
CA LYS A 14 -3.64 2.83 17.77
C LYS A 14 -4.73 1.76 17.62
N ILE A 15 -5.56 1.88 16.58
CA ILE A 15 -6.58 0.87 16.29
C ILE A 15 -5.95 -0.50 15.99
N LEU A 16 -4.83 -0.54 15.27
CA LEU A 16 -4.10 -1.79 15.03
C LEU A 16 -3.48 -2.34 16.32
N ASP A 17 -2.93 -1.49 17.19
CA ASP A 17 -2.42 -1.88 18.50
C ASP A 17 -3.52 -2.55 19.35
N GLU A 18 -4.76 -2.03 19.29
CA GLU A 18 -5.92 -2.60 20.01
C GLU A 18 -6.41 -3.93 19.41
N ARG A 19 -6.23 -4.12 18.09
CA ARG A 19 -6.70 -5.33 17.38
C ARG A 19 -5.79 -6.54 17.52
N ASN A 20 -4.60 -6.40 18.09
CA ASN A 20 -3.60 -7.47 18.24
C ASN A 20 -3.37 -8.25 16.93
N VAL A 21 -3.10 -7.54 15.85
CA VAL A 21 -2.87 -8.13 14.52
C VAL A 21 -1.57 -8.96 14.52
N ASN A 22 -1.51 -9.97 13.65
CA ASN A 22 -0.41 -10.93 13.56
C ASN A 22 0.63 -10.58 12.48
N PHE A 23 0.73 -9.31 12.10
CA PHE A 23 1.71 -8.80 11.15
C PHE A 23 2.37 -7.53 11.70
N GLU A 24 3.56 -7.23 11.21
CA GLU A 24 4.28 -6.00 11.57
C GLU A 24 3.66 -4.78 10.88
N TYR A 25 3.58 -3.70 11.63
CA TYR A 25 3.15 -2.40 11.10
C TYR A 25 3.82 -1.29 11.89
N ASP A 26 4.08 -0.18 11.23
CA ASP A 26 4.54 1.05 11.85
C ASP A 26 4.14 2.27 11.01
N GLY A 27 4.30 3.44 11.56
CA GLY A 27 3.96 4.76 10.98
C GLY A 27 3.69 5.76 12.10
N GLU A 28 3.65 7.01 11.78
CA GLU A 28 3.89 7.63 10.46
C GLU A 28 5.39 7.67 10.12
N MET A 29 5.73 7.40 8.88
CA MET A 29 7.10 7.55 8.39
C MET A 29 7.12 7.90 6.88
N GLY A 30 8.23 8.41 6.41
CA GLY A 30 8.43 8.62 4.97
C GLY A 30 8.51 7.31 4.19
N ALA A 31 8.00 7.29 2.96
CA ALA A 31 8.06 6.10 2.12
C ALA A 31 9.51 5.63 1.87
N ASN A 32 10.46 6.56 1.76
CA ASN A 32 11.88 6.25 1.66
C ASN A 32 12.40 5.52 2.90
N THR A 33 11.97 5.90 4.10
CA THR A 33 12.33 5.23 5.35
C THR A 33 11.72 3.83 5.40
N ALA A 34 10.43 3.70 5.07
CA ALA A 34 9.74 2.42 5.07
C ALA A 34 10.31 1.39 4.08
N LEU A 35 10.99 1.83 3.02
CA LEU A 35 11.53 0.97 1.96
C LEU A 35 13.05 0.77 2.02
N ASN A 36 13.75 1.40 2.97
CA ASN A 36 15.22 1.39 3.03
C ASN A 36 15.71 1.06 4.44
N GLU A 37 16.31 -0.12 4.61
CA GLU A 37 16.84 -0.61 5.88
C GLU A 37 17.88 0.34 6.51
N ASN A 38 18.74 0.95 5.71
CA ASN A 38 19.73 1.89 6.22
C ASN A 38 19.09 3.14 6.82
N LEU A 39 17.99 3.61 6.24
CA LEU A 39 17.24 4.72 6.81
C LEU A 39 16.44 4.29 8.04
N MET A 40 15.85 3.09 8.02
CA MET A 40 15.13 2.54 9.17
C MET A 40 16.03 2.40 10.40
N SER A 41 17.29 1.98 10.22
CA SER A 41 18.25 1.81 11.30
C SER A 41 18.57 3.12 12.06
N LEU A 42 18.32 4.28 11.45
CA LEU A 42 18.45 5.59 12.10
C LEU A 42 17.29 5.90 13.06
N TYR A 43 16.23 5.08 13.05
CA TYR A 43 15.04 5.25 13.86
C TYR A 43 14.88 4.07 14.83
N PRO A 44 15.51 4.12 16.02
CA PRO A 44 15.51 2.99 16.97
C PRO A 44 14.13 2.62 17.52
N PHE A 45 13.14 3.46 17.27
CA PHE A 45 11.74 3.23 17.63
C PHE A 45 10.92 2.58 16.51
N CYS A 46 11.52 2.33 15.34
CA CYS A 46 10.87 1.61 14.25
C CYS A 46 10.60 0.16 14.66
N LYS A 47 9.37 -0.29 14.47
CA LYS A 47 8.94 -1.65 14.84
C LYS A 47 9.06 -2.65 13.70
N LEU A 48 9.37 -2.19 12.48
CA LEU A 48 9.55 -3.07 11.32
C LEU A 48 10.93 -3.74 11.39
N THR A 49 10.97 -5.02 11.07
CA THR A 49 12.21 -5.82 11.01
C THR A 49 12.87 -5.83 9.65
N GLY A 50 12.21 -5.26 8.62
CA GLY A 50 12.71 -5.14 7.26
C GLY A 50 11.88 -4.15 6.44
N PRO A 51 12.22 -3.94 5.16
CA PRO A 51 11.48 -3.04 4.29
C PRO A 51 10.00 -3.41 4.20
N ALA A 52 9.14 -2.39 4.24
CA ALA A 52 7.71 -2.59 4.13
C ALA A 52 7.34 -3.18 2.76
N ASN A 53 6.48 -4.18 2.76
CA ASN A 53 5.90 -4.77 1.55
C ASN A 53 4.50 -4.24 1.23
N LEU A 54 3.93 -3.44 2.13
CA LEU A 54 2.66 -2.75 1.96
C LEU A 54 2.79 -1.31 2.45
N LEU A 55 2.39 -0.35 1.63
CA LEU A 55 2.37 1.06 1.98
C LEU A 55 0.94 1.58 2.00
N ILE A 56 0.52 2.11 3.13
CA ILE A 56 -0.77 2.79 3.27
C ILE A 56 -0.56 4.30 3.08
N MET A 57 -1.11 4.84 2.01
CA MET A 57 -1.02 6.25 1.70
C MET A 57 -2.10 7.05 2.44
N PRO A 58 -1.77 8.26 2.95
CA PRO A 58 -2.71 9.05 3.78
C PRO A 58 -3.89 9.62 3.00
N ALA A 59 -3.84 9.63 1.67
CA ALA A 59 -4.91 10.11 0.82
C ALA A 59 -4.85 9.50 -0.59
N ILE A 60 -6.00 9.45 -1.26
CA ILE A 60 -6.13 8.92 -2.62
C ILE A 60 -5.22 9.67 -3.62
N HIS A 61 -5.00 10.97 -3.45
CA HIS A 61 -4.12 11.74 -4.32
C HIS A 61 -2.66 11.27 -4.23
N SER A 62 -2.14 11.06 -3.02
CA SER A 62 -0.77 10.56 -2.84
C SER A 62 -0.62 9.14 -3.39
N ALA A 63 -1.59 8.26 -3.16
CA ALA A 63 -1.60 6.92 -3.71
C ALA A 63 -1.63 6.93 -5.25
N SER A 64 -2.52 7.72 -5.85
CA SER A 64 -2.66 7.80 -7.30
C SER A 64 -1.41 8.36 -7.99
N ILE A 65 -0.83 9.42 -7.47
CA ILE A 65 0.38 10.04 -8.04
C ILE A 65 1.56 9.06 -7.92
N SER A 66 1.79 8.52 -6.72
CA SER A 66 2.90 7.59 -6.48
C SER A 66 2.81 6.34 -7.36
N THR A 67 1.63 5.75 -7.48
CA THR A 67 1.41 4.55 -8.31
C THR A 67 1.71 4.83 -9.78
N LYS A 68 1.20 5.94 -10.32
CA LYS A 68 1.45 6.32 -11.72
C LYS A 68 2.91 6.64 -11.99
N MET A 69 3.58 7.33 -11.06
CA MET A 69 5.02 7.60 -11.19
C MET A 69 5.83 6.31 -11.16
N LEU A 70 5.51 5.38 -10.27
CA LEU A 70 6.18 4.07 -10.21
C LEU A 70 5.93 3.25 -11.47
N GLN A 71 4.73 3.31 -12.04
CA GLN A 71 4.40 2.64 -13.30
C GLN A 71 5.28 3.14 -14.44
N GLU A 72 5.43 4.45 -14.58
CA GLU A 72 6.19 5.06 -15.68
C GLU A 72 7.71 4.97 -15.50
N LEU A 73 8.20 5.10 -14.26
CA LEU A 73 9.63 5.20 -13.96
C LEU A 73 10.24 3.91 -13.43
N GLY A 74 9.45 3.04 -12.83
CA GLY A 74 9.95 1.87 -12.11
C GLY A 74 10.15 0.62 -12.97
N GLY A 75 9.66 0.60 -14.21
CA GLY A 75 9.82 -0.53 -15.14
C GLY A 75 9.12 -1.83 -14.72
N GLY A 76 8.27 -1.79 -13.70
CA GLY A 76 7.49 -2.92 -13.23
C GLY A 76 6.12 -3.03 -13.90
N THR A 77 5.43 -4.14 -13.65
CA THR A 77 4.04 -4.34 -14.09
C THR A 77 3.09 -3.89 -12.97
N LEU A 78 2.22 -2.94 -13.29
CA LEU A 78 1.14 -2.54 -12.39
C LEU A 78 -0.03 -3.53 -12.53
N VAL A 79 -0.44 -4.14 -11.44
CA VAL A 79 -1.66 -4.96 -11.37
C VAL A 79 -2.65 -4.27 -10.45
N GLY A 80 -3.76 -3.82 -10.99
CA GLY A 80 -4.77 -3.07 -10.25
C GLY A 80 -5.33 -1.89 -11.05
N PRO A 81 -6.23 -1.11 -10.47
CA PRO A 81 -6.68 -1.15 -9.07
C PRO A 81 -7.41 -2.44 -8.71
N TYR A 82 -7.20 -2.92 -7.48
CA TYR A 82 -7.85 -4.11 -6.95
C TYR A 82 -8.98 -3.71 -5.99
N LEU A 83 -10.20 -4.15 -6.28
CA LEU A 83 -11.37 -3.88 -5.44
C LEU A 83 -11.53 -4.96 -4.38
N VAL A 84 -11.71 -4.52 -3.14
CA VAL A 84 -11.91 -5.39 -1.97
C VAL A 84 -13.19 -5.01 -1.23
N GLY A 85 -13.71 -5.92 -0.41
CA GLY A 85 -14.88 -5.66 0.44
C GLY A 85 -16.22 -5.99 -0.22
N PHE A 86 -16.23 -6.59 -1.40
CA PHE A 86 -17.42 -7.10 -2.05
C PHE A 86 -17.64 -8.57 -1.70
N LYS A 87 -18.92 -9.00 -1.67
CA LYS A 87 -19.29 -10.40 -1.47
C LYS A 87 -18.79 -11.29 -2.60
N GLU A 88 -18.89 -10.79 -3.82
CA GLU A 88 -18.37 -11.43 -5.02
C GLU A 88 -17.15 -10.66 -5.53
N SER A 89 -16.22 -11.37 -6.18
CA SER A 89 -15.03 -10.72 -6.74
C SER A 89 -15.39 -9.90 -7.97
N ILE A 90 -15.14 -8.60 -7.90
CA ILE A 90 -15.39 -7.65 -8.99
C ILE A 90 -14.10 -6.87 -9.23
N GLN A 91 -13.66 -6.81 -10.49
CA GLN A 91 -12.52 -6.01 -10.90
C GLN A 91 -12.89 -5.08 -12.06
N ILE A 92 -12.24 -3.94 -12.13
CA ILE A 92 -12.46 -2.94 -13.19
C ILE A 92 -11.21 -2.88 -14.07
N ALA A 93 -11.33 -3.25 -15.32
CA ALA A 93 -10.26 -3.06 -16.29
C ALA A 93 -10.25 -1.59 -16.76
N PRO A 94 -9.09 -0.91 -16.74
CA PRO A 94 -8.98 0.42 -17.31
C PRO A 94 -9.25 0.42 -18.82
N LEU A 95 -9.69 1.55 -19.36
CA LEU A 95 -10.03 1.66 -20.79
C LEU A 95 -8.86 1.32 -21.74
N GLY A 96 -7.63 1.61 -21.29
CA GLY A 96 -6.39 1.30 -22.01
C GLY A 96 -5.77 -0.06 -21.66
N ALA A 97 -6.51 -0.97 -20.98
CA ALA A 97 -5.99 -2.26 -20.58
C ALA A 97 -5.58 -3.11 -21.80
N ASN A 98 -4.40 -3.70 -21.73
CA ASN A 98 -3.95 -4.71 -22.68
C ASN A 98 -4.42 -6.12 -22.28
N VAL A 99 -4.14 -7.12 -23.11
CA VAL A 99 -4.55 -8.50 -22.84
C VAL A 99 -3.96 -9.04 -21.52
N ALA A 100 -2.70 -8.73 -21.23
CA ALA A 100 -2.04 -9.18 -20.00
C ALA A 100 -2.68 -8.57 -18.76
N ASP A 101 -3.09 -7.30 -18.81
CA ASP A 101 -3.80 -6.63 -17.73
C ASP A 101 -5.13 -7.32 -17.44
N ILE A 102 -5.89 -7.67 -18.47
CA ILE A 102 -7.19 -8.36 -18.34
C ILE A 102 -6.98 -9.75 -17.74
N VAL A 103 -5.98 -10.49 -18.21
CA VAL A 103 -5.64 -11.82 -17.68
C VAL A 103 -5.24 -11.74 -16.21
N ASN A 104 -4.42 -10.78 -15.83
CA ASN A 104 -4.01 -10.58 -14.44
C ASN A 104 -5.21 -10.23 -13.54
N LEU A 105 -6.09 -9.34 -13.98
CA LEU A 105 -7.29 -8.99 -13.23
C LEU A 105 -8.26 -10.20 -13.09
N ALA A 106 -8.41 -11.00 -14.15
CA ALA A 106 -9.21 -12.22 -14.11
C ALA A 106 -8.62 -13.25 -13.13
N ALA A 107 -7.30 -13.45 -13.15
CA ALA A 107 -6.62 -14.34 -12.21
C ALA A 107 -6.80 -13.88 -10.76
N LEU A 108 -6.66 -12.59 -10.48
CA LEU A 108 -6.93 -12.01 -9.16
C LEU A 108 -8.39 -12.18 -8.74
N SER A 109 -9.34 -12.02 -9.66
CA SER A 109 -10.77 -12.24 -9.39
C SER A 109 -11.08 -13.69 -9.04
N ALA A 110 -10.37 -14.63 -9.64
CA ALA A 110 -10.52 -16.06 -9.36
C ALA A 110 -9.82 -16.50 -8.07
N PHE A 111 -8.89 -15.71 -7.56
CA PHE A 111 -8.18 -15.99 -6.31
C PHE A 111 -9.11 -15.69 -5.13
N LYS A 112 -9.68 -16.73 -4.55
CA LYS A 112 -10.44 -16.64 -3.29
C LYS A 112 -9.46 -16.73 -2.13
N SER A 113 -9.32 -15.64 -1.41
CA SER A 113 -8.63 -15.62 -0.11
C SER A 113 -9.45 -16.32 0.98
#